data_19c4f81a351f04631a75581f64c5c626
#
_entry.id   19c4f81a351f04631a75581f64c5c626
#
_cell.length_a   1.000
_cell.length_b   1.000
_cell.length_c   1.000
_cell.angle_alpha   90.00
_cell.angle_beta   90.00
_cell.angle_gamma   90.00
#
_symmetry.space_group_name_H-M   'P 1'
#
loop_
_entity.id
_entity.type
_entity.pdbx_description
1 polymer ?
#
loop_
_entity_poly.entity_id
_entity_poly.type
_entity_poly.pdbx_seq_one_letter_code
_entity_poly.pdbx_strand_id
1 'polypeptide(L)'
;SKEEIEKIYDIAKKQPYIKAETFGADDDYRRSKIKWLSFSEDTEWIYQKLVHAMAEANSEEFGFDWTGATEAIQFTTYDSGDKGHYDWHMDVTPSHQTRKISAVVLLNDDYEGGKLEIDGKNLEGTVGAGNVIIFPSYMLHKVQEVTKGTRNSLVVWGIGEEPFK
;
A
#
# COMPACT_ATOMS: atom_id res chain seq x y z
N SER A 1 7.43 2.55 14.49
CA SER A 1 7.71 3.70 15.38
C SER A 1 7.90 4.98 14.56
N LYS A 2 7.93 6.12 15.23
CA LYS A 2 8.15 7.42 14.59
C LYS A 2 9.52 7.49 13.92
N GLU A 3 10.56 6.98 14.59
CA GLU A 3 11.93 6.94 14.06
C GLU A 3 12.03 6.08 12.80
N GLU A 4 11.26 5.01 12.71
CA GLU A 4 11.20 4.16 11.51
C GLU A 4 10.50 4.88 10.36
N ILE A 5 9.43 5.60 10.65
CA ILE A 5 8.74 6.43 9.65
C ILE A 5 9.69 7.51 9.11
N GLU A 6 10.45 8.19 9.96
CA GLU A 6 11.45 9.18 9.53
C GLU A 6 12.50 8.56 8.61
N LYS A 7 13.01 7.36 8.95
CA LYS A 7 13.94 6.61 8.07
C LYS A 7 13.32 6.26 6.72
N ILE A 8 12.03 5.85 6.69
CA ILE A 8 11.32 5.57 5.44
C ILE A 8 11.26 6.82 4.57
N TYR A 9 10.94 7.99 5.14
CA TYR A 9 10.94 9.25 4.40
C TYR A 9 12.33 9.59 3.85
N ASP A 10 13.40 9.38 4.61
CA ASP A 10 14.77 9.65 4.17
C ASP A 10 15.20 8.73 3.02
N ILE A 11 14.80 7.47 3.06
CA ILE A 11 15.00 6.53 1.93
C ILE A 11 14.19 7.00 0.71
N ALA A 12 12.91 7.31 0.91
CA ALA A 12 12.03 7.74 -0.16
C ALA A 12 12.45 9.07 -0.82
N LYS A 13 13.09 9.99 -0.09
CA LYS A 13 13.63 11.25 -0.66
C LYS A 13 14.67 11.01 -1.75
N LYS A 14 15.41 9.90 -1.67
CA LYS A 14 16.44 9.54 -2.66
C LYS A 14 15.85 9.03 -3.98
N GLN A 15 14.55 8.72 -4.02
CA GLN A 15 13.87 8.16 -5.20
C GLN A 15 13.05 9.23 -5.93
N PRO A 16 13.00 9.20 -7.28
CA PRO A 16 12.16 10.12 -8.03
C PRO A 16 10.67 9.80 -7.84
N TYR A 17 9.83 10.83 -7.90
CA TYR A 17 8.40 10.64 -8.05
C TYR A 17 8.06 10.26 -9.49
N ILE A 18 7.13 9.32 -9.62
CA ILE A 18 6.50 8.93 -10.88
C ILE A 18 4.99 9.15 -10.69
N LYS A 19 4.31 9.69 -11.70
CA LYS A 19 2.85 9.69 -11.72
C LYS A 19 2.39 8.23 -11.73
N ALA A 20 1.50 7.86 -10.81
CA ALA A 20 0.97 6.52 -10.81
C ALA A 20 0.06 6.34 -12.04
N GLU A 21 0.39 5.36 -12.87
CA GLU A 21 -0.41 4.97 -14.03
C GLU A 21 -1.23 3.72 -13.68
N THR A 22 -2.47 3.71 -14.14
CA THR A 22 -3.36 2.54 -14.11
C THR A 22 -3.69 2.15 -15.54
N PHE A 23 -3.57 0.89 -15.85
CA PHE A 23 -3.71 0.41 -17.23
C PHE A 23 -5.12 0.71 -17.76
N GLY A 24 -5.23 1.62 -18.75
CA GLY A 24 -6.48 1.97 -19.41
C GLY A 24 -7.44 2.87 -18.61
N ALA A 25 -7.05 3.35 -17.45
CA ALA A 25 -7.83 4.28 -16.65
C ALA A 25 -7.35 5.73 -16.82
N ASP A 26 -8.28 6.66 -16.73
CA ASP A 26 -7.98 8.09 -16.77
C ASP A 26 -7.58 8.65 -15.39
N ASP A 27 -7.27 9.94 -15.34
CA ASP A 27 -6.92 10.65 -14.11
C ASP A 27 -8.06 10.69 -13.07
N ASP A 28 -9.31 10.41 -13.49
CA ASP A 28 -10.45 10.36 -12.58
C ASP A 28 -10.53 9.04 -11.81
N TYR A 29 -9.80 8.01 -12.24
CA TYR A 29 -9.72 6.73 -11.54
C TYR A 29 -8.64 6.72 -10.46
N ARG A 30 -7.47 7.33 -10.73
CA ARG A 30 -6.36 7.42 -9.78
C ARG A 30 -5.61 8.73 -9.94
N ARG A 31 -5.45 9.45 -8.83
CA ARG A 31 -4.59 10.63 -8.71
C ARG A 31 -3.63 10.45 -7.56
N SER A 32 -2.43 9.97 -7.86
CA SER A 32 -1.37 9.79 -6.87
C SER A 32 0.00 9.85 -7.52
N LYS A 33 1.01 10.13 -6.71
CA LYS A 33 2.43 10.05 -7.07
C LYS A 33 3.04 8.88 -6.32
N ILE A 34 3.93 8.15 -6.96
CA ILE A 34 4.57 6.98 -6.36
C ILE A 34 6.09 7.07 -6.45
N LYS A 35 6.75 6.36 -5.55
CA LYS A 35 8.18 6.04 -5.62
C LYS A 35 8.34 4.55 -5.37
N TRP A 36 9.28 3.93 -6.04
CA TRP A 36 9.58 2.52 -5.84
C TRP A 36 10.81 2.38 -4.95
N LEU A 37 10.65 1.68 -3.84
CA LEU A 37 11.71 1.33 -2.92
C LEU A 37 12.09 -0.13 -3.16
N SER A 38 13.07 -0.34 -4.03
CA SER A 38 13.58 -1.68 -4.34
C SER A 38 14.31 -2.28 -3.15
N PHE A 39 14.41 -3.61 -3.09
CA PHE A 39 15.19 -4.30 -2.07
C PHE A 39 16.65 -3.86 -2.12
N SER A 40 17.20 -3.48 -0.98
CA SER A 40 18.57 -3.03 -0.78
C SER A 40 18.92 -3.10 0.71
N GLU A 41 20.18 -2.88 1.07
CA GLU A 41 20.60 -2.78 2.48
C GLU A 41 19.80 -1.71 3.25
N ASP A 42 19.48 -0.58 2.61
CA ASP A 42 18.67 0.50 3.21
C ASP A 42 17.21 0.09 3.48
N THR A 43 16.63 -0.81 2.68
CA THR A 43 15.21 -1.19 2.72
C THR A 43 14.95 -2.57 3.32
N GLU A 44 15.96 -3.42 3.46
CA GLU A 44 15.84 -4.79 3.94
C GLU A 44 15.02 -4.91 5.24
N TRP A 45 15.27 -4.03 6.19
CA TRP A 45 14.54 -4.04 7.47
C TRP A 45 13.05 -3.78 7.34
N ILE A 46 12.63 -2.99 6.32
CA ILE A 46 11.20 -2.74 6.02
C ILE A 46 10.58 -4.03 5.50
N TYR A 47 11.24 -4.69 4.53
CA TYR A 47 10.79 -5.98 4.00
C TYR A 47 10.68 -7.02 5.10
N GLN A 48 11.69 -7.17 5.95
CA GLN A 48 11.69 -8.14 7.05
C GLN A 48 10.49 -7.94 7.98
N LYS A 49 10.21 -6.71 8.40
CA LYS A 49 9.07 -6.40 9.26
C LYS A 49 7.72 -6.68 8.61
N LEU A 50 7.55 -6.26 7.35
CA LEU A 50 6.28 -6.42 6.64
C LEU A 50 6.05 -7.87 6.24
N VAL A 51 7.08 -8.58 5.77
CA VAL A 51 7.00 -10.02 5.49
C VAL A 51 6.62 -10.81 6.75
N HIS A 52 7.21 -10.45 7.91
CA HIS A 52 6.86 -11.11 9.18
C HIS A 52 5.39 -10.88 9.53
N ALA A 53 4.91 -9.64 9.51
CA ALA A 53 3.51 -9.33 9.81
C ALA A 53 2.52 -9.97 8.82
N MET A 54 2.87 -10.01 7.52
CA MET A 54 2.05 -10.66 6.50
C MET A 54 2.03 -12.18 6.66
N ALA A 55 3.17 -12.80 7.04
CA ALA A 55 3.25 -14.24 7.29
C ALA A 55 2.41 -14.63 8.52
N GLU A 56 2.45 -13.84 9.59
CA GLU A 56 1.63 -14.03 10.77
C GLU A 56 0.14 -13.93 10.42
N ALA A 57 -0.29 -12.87 9.74
CA ALA A 57 -1.67 -12.70 9.27
C ALA A 57 -2.12 -13.84 8.35
N ASN A 58 -1.25 -14.31 7.45
CA ASN A 58 -1.54 -15.44 6.58
C ASN A 58 -1.74 -16.74 7.37
N SER A 59 -0.88 -17.00 8.35
CA SER A 59 -0.96 -18.20 9.18
C SER A 59 -2.21 -18.23 10.05
N GLU A 60 -2.63 -17.09 10.57
CA GLU A 60 -3.73 -16.99 11.51
C GLU A 60 -5.10 -16.85 10.84
N GLU A 61 -5.16 -16.14 9.68
CA GLU A 61 -6.44 -15.70 9.13
C GLU A 61 -6.70 -16.20 7.69
N PHE A 62 -5.67 -16.27 6.81
CA PHE A 62 -5.92 -16.45 5.37
C PHE A 62 -5.59 -17.85 4.86
N GLY A 63 -4.47 -18.44 5.26
CA GLY A 63 -4.05 -19.76 4.83
C GLY A 63 -3.70 -19.89 3.35
N PHE A 64 -3.28 -18.80 2.70
CA PHE A 64 -2.90 -18.82 1.28
C PHE A 64 -1.55 -19.49 1.06
N ASP A 65 -1.32 -19.98 -0.17
CA ASP A 65 0.02 -20.28 -0.65
C ASP A 65 0.86 -19.01 -0.64
N TRP A 66 1.92 -19.00 0.14
CA TRP A 66 2.71 -17.83 0.46
C TRP A 66 4.19 -18.10 0.22
N THR A 67 4.84 -17.25 -0.56
CA THR A 67 6.27 -17.37 -0.86
C THR A 67 7.08 -16.15 -0.43
N GLY A 68 6.42 -15.05 -0.05
CA GLY A 68 7.09 -13.84 0.43
C GLY A 68 6.66 -12.59 -0.35
N ALA A 69 7.46 -11.52 -0.21
CA ALA A 69 7.28 -10.26 -0.93
C ALA A 69 8.52 -10.00 -1.78
N THR A 70 8.38 -10.03 -3.10
CA THR A 70 9.49 -9.86 -4.06
C THR A 70 9.36 -8.62 -4.91
N GLU A 71 8.19 -7.99 -4.93
CA GLU A 71 7.97 -6.73 -5.63
C GLU A 71 8.60 -5.56 -4.85
N ALA A 72 8.97 -4.49 -5.57
CA ALA A 72 9.41 -3.26 -4.92
C ALA A 72 8.29 -2.65 -4.08
N ILE A 73 8.64 -2.12 -2.91
CA ILE A 73 7.70 -1.41 -2.04
C ILE A 73 7.25 -0.12 -2.73
N GLN A 74 5.95 0.11 -2.81
CA GLN A 74 5.39 1.33 -3.36
C GLN A 74 5.21 2.37 -2.24
N PHE A 75 5.99 3.45 -2.26
CA PHE A 75 5.71 4.64 -1.47
C PHE A 75 4.71 5.50 -2.25
N THR A 76 3.52 5.72 -1.70
CA THR A 76 2.43 6.41 -2.38
C THR A 76 2.09 7.71 -1.67
N THR A 77 1.91 8.77 -2.45
CA THR A 77 1.51 10.11 -2.00
C THR A 77 0.20 10.53 -2.67
N TYR A 78 -0.78 10.88 -1.87
CA TYR A 78 -2.04 11.50 -2.28
C TYR A 78 -2.10 12.91 -1.72
N ASP A 79 -2.16 13.91 -2.59
CA ASP A 79 -2.17 15.32 -2.22
C ASP A 79 -3.54 15.96 -2.45
N SER A 80 -4.01 16.78 -1.52
CA SER A 80 -5.31 17.46 -1.62
C SER A 80 -5.37 18.47 -2.77
N GLY A 81 -4.23 19.08 -3.12
CA GLY A 81 -4.15 20.00 -4.26
C GLY A 81 -4.41 19.33 -5.60
N ASP A 82 -4.10 18.03 -5.70
CA ASP A 82 -4.35 17.19 -6.87
C ASP A 82 -5.68 16.41 -6.74
N LYS A 83 -6.47 16.61 -5.67
CA LYS A 83 -7.63 15.75 -5.31
C LYS A 83 -7.24 14.28 -5.25
N GLY A 84 -6.14 13.98 -4.59
CA GLY A 84 -5.52 12.67 -4.54
C GLY A 84 -6.48 11.58 -4.07
N HIS A 85 -6.67 10.54 -4.86
CA HIS A 85 -7.56 9.40 -4.60
C HIS A 85 -7.16 8.19 -5.43
N TYR A 86 -7.76 7.05 -5.13
CA TYR A 86 -7.72 5.85 -5.95
C TYR A 86 -9.07 5.12 -5.83
N ASP A 87 -9.80 5.02 -6.93
CA ASP A 87 -11.14 4.44 -6.94
C ASP A 87 -11.11 2.91 -6.74
N TRP A 88 -12.28 2.29 -6.67
CA TRP A 88 -12.45 0.87 -6.39
C TRP A 88 -11.63 -0.03 -7.30
N HIS A 89 -10.73 -0.82 -6.72
CA HIS A 89 -9.86 -1.74 -7.42
C HIS A 89 -9.50 -2.95 -6.55
N MET A 90 -8.93 -3.95 -7.20
CA MET A 90 -8.26 -5.09 -6.57
C MET A 90 -6.78 -5.04 -6.93
N ASP A 91 -5.92 -5.57 -6.08
CA ASP A 91 -4.48 -5.66 -6.36
C ASP A 91 -4.12 -6.88 -7.21
N VAL A 92 -5.03 -7.86 -7.31
CA VAL A 92 -4.94 -8.96 -8.28
C VAL A 92 -5.38 -8.45 -9.65
N THR A 93 -4.46 -8.46 -10.60
CA THR A 93 -4.70 -7.99 -11.97
C THR A 93 -4.19 -9.04 -12.98
N PRO A 94 -4.52 -8.96 -14.26
CA PRO A 94 -3.98 -9.88 -15.27
C PRO A 94 -2.43 -9.95 -15.30
N SER A 95 -1.75 -8.87 -14.92
CA SER A 95 -0.27 -8.81 -14.81
C SER A 95 0.28 -9.21 -13.44
N HIS A 96 -0.56 -9.32 -12.41
CA HIS A 96 -0.18 -9.62 -11.02
C HIS A 96 -1.11 -10.65 -10.40
N GLN A 97 -1.28 -11.78 -11.07
CA GLN A 97 -2.25 -12.82 -10.69
C GLN A 97 -1.86 -13.58 -9.41
N THR A 98 -0.57 -13.56 -9.06
CA THR A 98 -0.03 -14.28 -7.90
C THR A 98 -0.01 -13.45 -6.62
N ARG A 99 -0.45 -12.19 -6.65
CA ARG A 99 -0.60 -11.40 -5.41
C ARG A 99 -1.67 -12.00 -4.52
N LYS A 100 -1.29 -12.36 -3.31
CA LYS A 100 -2.16 -13.00 -2.31
C LYS A 100 -2.59 -12.04 -1.21
N ILE A 101 -1.66 -11.26 -0.73
CA ILE A 101 -1.82 -10.41 0.44
C ILE A 101 -1.33 -9.01 0.11
N SER A 102 -2.15 -8.01 0.41
CA SER A 102 -1.79 -6.60 0.35
C SER A 102 -1.57 -6.07 1.76
N ALA A 103 -0.51 -5.31 1.96
CA ALA A 103 -0.22 -4.61 3.19
C ALA A 103 -0.07 -3.11 2.91
N VAL A 104 -0.83 -2.29 3.64
CA VAL A 104 -0.79 -0.83 3.57
C VAL A 104 -0.30 -0.29 4.90
N VAL A 105 0.85 0.40 4.91
CA VAL A 105 1.39 1.08 6.10
C VAL A 105 1.07 2.56 6.01
N LEU A 106 0.40 3.12 7.01
CA LEU A 106 0.17 4.55 7.11
C LEU A 106 1.41 5.25 7.67
N LEU A 107 1.91 6.26 6.96
CA LEU A 107 3.12 6.98 7.36
C LEU A 107 2.84 8.31 8.06
N ASN A 108 1.61 8.83 7.95
CA ASN A 108 1.15 10.04 8.63
C ASN A 108 -0.36 9.97 8.86
N ASP A 109 -0.87 10.87 9.67
CA ASP A 109 -2.29 11.02 10.01
C ASP A 109 -2.73 12.51 10.11
N ASP A 110 -1.88 13.43 9.68
CA ASP A 110 -2.10 14.87 9.68
C ASP A 110 -2.78 15.39 8.39
N TYR A 111 -3.77 14.63 7.88
CA TYR A 111 -4.56 14.95 6.70
C TYR A 111 -6.06 14.74 6.97
N GLU A 112 -6.92 15.28 6.09
CA GLU A 112 -8.38 15.04 6.12
C GLU A 112 -8.83 14.33 4.83
N GLY A 113 -9.86 13.48 4.92
CA GLY A 113 -10.24 12.58 3.81
C GLY A 113 -9.27 11.40 3.68
N GLY A 114 -9.03 10.92 2.47
CA GLY A 114 -8.02 9.91 2.16
C GLY A 114 -8.19 8.55 2.85
N LYS A 115 -9.41 8.21 3.27
CA LYS A 115 -9.68 6.98 4.03
C LYS A 115 -9.57 5.76 3.15
N LEU A 116 -8.99 4.69 3.70
CA LEU A 116 -8.99 3.39 3.06
C LEU A 116 -10.31 2.68 3.36
N GLU A 117 -11.08 2.37 2.32
CA GLU A 117 -12.25 1.51 2.38
C GLU A 117 -11.90 0.15 1.81
N ILE A 118 -12.29 -0.92 2.50
CA ILE A 118 -12.12 -2.31 2.06
C ILE A 118 -13.48 -2.99 2.13
N ASP A 119 -13.93 -3.54 1.01
CA ASP A 119 -15.21 -4.24 0.89
C ASP A 119 -16.40 -3.42 1.47
N GLY A 120 -16.42 -2.12 1.16
CA GLY A 120 -17.42 -1.17 1.63
C GLY A 120 -17.31 -0.78 3.12
N LYS A 121 -16.32 -1.29 3.84
CA LYS A 121 -16.07 -0.91 5.24
C LYS A 121 -15.02 0.19 5.30
N ASN A 122 -15.41 1.31 5.88
CA ASN A 122 -14.51 2.41 6.15
C ASN A 122 -13.71 2.14 7.44
N LEU A 123 -12.39 2.25 7.35
CA LEU A 123 -11.49 2.07 8.50
C LEU A 123 -11.29 3.38 9.28
N GLU A 124 -12.32 4.21 9.35
CA GLU A 124 -12.28 5.49 10.06
C GLU A 124 -11.92 5.34 11.54
N GLY A 125 -10.98 6.18 12.00
CA GLY A 125 -10.65 6.33 13.41
C GLY A 125 -9.96 5.15 14.08
N THR A 126 -9.70 4.07 13.34
CA THR A 126 -9.08 2.86 13.90
C THR A 126 -7.59 2.77 13.62
N VAL A 127 -7.08 3.54 12.66
CA VAL A 127 -5.71 3.36 12.13
C VAL A 127 -5.00 4.71 12.00
N GLY A 128 -3.95 4.92 12.79
CA GLY A 128 -3.07 6.09 12.71
C GLY A 128 -1.71 5.77 12.10
N ALA A 129 -0.82 6.76 12.06
CA ALA A 129 0.55 6.59 11.56
C ALA A 129 1.29 5.44 12.28
N GLY A 130 2.05 4.66 11.54
CA GLY A 130 2.78 3.49 12.01
C GLY A 130 1.98 2.19 12.07
N ASN A 131 0.67 2.22 11.79
CA ASN A 131 -0.13 1.01 11.69
C ASN A 131 -0.02 0.39 10.29
N VAL A 132 -0.18 -0.94 10.24
CA VAL A 132 -0.28 -1.72 9.01
C VAL A 132 -1.68 -2.33 8.90
N ILE A 133 -2.27 -2.24 7.72
CA ILE A 133 -3.54 -2.88 7.36
C ILE A 133 -3.20 -3.98 6.38
N ILE A 134 -3.56 -5.23 6.72
CA ILE A 134 -3.26 -6.42 5.91
C ILE A 134 -4.57 -7.05 5.48
N PHE A 135 -4.71 -7.34 4.19
CA PHE A 135 -5.93 -7.90 3.61
C PHE A 135 -5.64 -8.73 2.36
N PRO A 136 -6.52 -9.68 1.99
CA PRO A 136 -6.41 -10.42 0.74
C PRO A 136 -6.40 -9.50 -0.49
N SER A 137 -5.45 -9.70 -1.41
CA SER A 137 -5.25 -8.83 -2.58
C SER A 137 -6.44 -8.80 -3.55
N TYR A 138 -7.37 -9.77 -3.45
CA TYR A 138 -8.60 -9.78 -4.24
C TYR A 138 -9.73 -8.93 -3.65
N MET A 139 -9.59 -8.42 -2.42
CA MET A 139 -10.62 -7.59 -1.81
C MET A 139 -10.72 -6.24 -2.53
N LEU A 140 -11.95 -5.85 -2.84
CA LEU A 140 -12.24 -4.58 -3.46
C LEU A 140 -11.98 -3.45 -2.46
N HIS A 141 -11.14 -2.50 -2.82
CA HIS A 141 -10.77 -1.40 -1.93
C HIS A 141 -10.53 -0.10 -2.71
N LYS A 142 -10.58 1.01 -2.00
CA LYS A 142 -10.30 2.35 -2.53
C LYS A 142 -9.64 3.26 -1.50
N VAL A 143 -9.00 4.32 -1.97
CA VAL A 143 -8.58 5.45 -1.16
C VAL A 143 -9.47 6.64 -1.53
N GLN A 144 -10.27 7.12 -0.58
CA GLN A 144 -11.11 8.31 -0.75
C GLN A 144 -10.27 9.53 -1.10
N GLU A 145 -10.90 10.57 -1.66
CA GLU A 145 -10.24 11.83 -1.95
C GLU A 145 -9.66 12.44 -0.66
N VAL A 146 -8.40 12.85 -0.73
CA VAL A 146 -7.76 13.67 0.31
C VAL A 146 -8.25 15.09 0.16
N THR A 147 -8.95 15.59 1.18
CA THR A 147 -9.59 16.91 1.16
C THR A 147 -8.71 18.00 1.75
N LYS A 148 -7.72 17.64 2.58
CA LYS A 148 -6.74 18.56 3.14
C LYS A 148 -5.44 17.85 3.47
N GLY A 149 -4.30 18.49 3.18
CA GLY A 149 -2.98 17.96 3.46
C GLY A 149 -2.55 16.90 2.46
N THR A 150 -1.67 16.02 2.90
CA THR A 150 -1.04 14.99 2.07
C THR A 150 -1.02 13.66 2.83
N ARG A 151 -1.56 12.61 2.24
CA ARG A 151 -1.52 11.25 2.77
C ARG A 151 -0.36 10.47 2.16
N ASN A 152 0.47 9.90 3.01
CA ASN A 152 1.58 9.04 2.60
C ASN A 152 1.41 7.63 3.16
N SER A 153 1.71 6.63 2.32
CA SER A 153 1.65 5.21 2.72
C SER A 153 2.69 4.38 1.99
N LEU A 154 3.03 3.21 2.57
CA LEU A 154 3.69 2.14 1.82
C LEU A 154 2.64 1.11 1.42
N VAL A 155 2.82 0.52 0.25
CA VAL A 155 2.08 -0.66 -0.19
C VAL A 155 3.07 -1.76 -0.53
N VAL A 156 2.82 -2.95 0.00
CA VAL A 156 3.63 -4.15 -0.22
C VAL A 156 2.71 -5.30 -0.56
N TRP A 157 3.11 -6.11 -1.53
CA TRP A 157 2.35 -7.28 -1.95
C TRP A 157 3.11 -8.56 -1.63
N GLY A 158 2.40 -9.44 -0.97
CA GLY A 158 2.81 -10.81 -0.76
C GLY A 158 2.31 -11.70 -1.88
N ILE A 159 3.18 -12.54 -2.41
CA ILE A 159 2.89 -13.40 -3.54
C ILE A 159 2.85 -14.87 -3.16
N GLY A 160 2.15 -15.67 -3.95
CA GLY A 160 2.16 -17.13 -3.95
C GLY A 160 2.71 -17.70 -5.24
N GLU A 161 2.70 -19.02 -5.36
CA GLU A 161 3.18 -19.72 -6.56
C GLU A 161 2.14 -19.67 -7.69
N GLU A 162 0.86 -19.82 -7.36
CA GLU A 162 -0.24 -19.94 -8.30
C GLU A 162 -1.25 -18.78 -8.15
N PRO A 163 -2.02 -18.41 -9.19
CA PRO A 163 -3.17 -17.52 -9.05
C PRO A 163 -4.21 -18.04 -8.03
N PHE A 164 -5.12 -17.18 -7.60
CA PHE A 164 -6.32 -17.66 -6.89
C PHE A 164 -7.16 -18.54 -7.81
N LYS A 165 -7.73 -19.62 -7.24
CA LYS A 165 -8.61 -20.58 -7.92
C LYS A 165 -10.06 -20.18 -7.78
#